data_16e0a9eb9a10b3fa38460851b144dfc9
#
_entry.id   16e0a9eb9a10b3fa38460851b144dfc9
#
_cell.length_a   1.000
_cell.length_b   1.000
_cell.length_c   1.000
_cell.angle_alpha   90.00
_cell.angle_beta   90.00
_cell.angle_gamma   90.00
#
_symmetry.space_group_name_H-M   'P 1'
#
loop_
_entity.id
_entity.type
_entity.pdbx_description
1 polymer ?
#
loop_
_entity_poly.entity_id
_entity_poly.type
_entity_poly.pdbx_seq_one_letter_code
_entity_poly.pdbx_strand_id
1 'polypeptide(L)'
;MTKHKRPMAVANQISEMLNQVLGINRYPVDVQQLALEYTHQCFPDSPITKIQGERIDGFEGMLKANKSKTKWLIVYNDGNGSEGRQRFTVAHEFGHYMVHRELQSEFACLDDEISTGERSKRDIEAEADQFASTLLMPYDDFRRQVNGQPISFDLIGHCADRYGVSLTAAALRWVDIAPERAILIASRDDHMLWAKSNEDAFKSKAYFATRKNVIELPRTALAHSANAEVAVSQQDIRANTWLINEPGYVRAQELVKSAGQYDYKLTLLLLPKAEWRRPTHEDEEAEEDTFDRLTRNGQPLNR
;
A
#
# COMPACT_ATOMS: atom_id res chain seq x y z
N MET A 1 4.97 -24.72 -20.02
CA MET A 1 4.11 -23.73 -19.34
C MET A 1 4.79 -23.33 -18.06
N THR A 2 5.36 -22.15 -18.01
CA THR A 2 5.96 -21.58 -16.79
C THR A 2 4.84 -21.34 -15.79
N LYS A 3 4.95 -21.97 -14.62
CA LYS A 3 3.93 -21.85 -13.54
C LYS A 3 3.93 -20.41 -13.07
N HIS A 4 2.81 -19.71 -13.23
CA HIS A 4 2.66 -18.32 -12.75
C HIS A 4 3.03 -18.26 -11.26
N LYS A 5 4.02 -17.44 -10.94
CA LYS A 5 4.52 -17.29 -9.57
C LYS A 5 3.57 -16.35 -8.82
N ARG A 6 3.05 -16.79 -7.69
CA ARG A 6 2.18 -15.96 -6.84
C ARG A 6 3.06 -14.97 -6.04
N PRO A 7 2.91 -13.65 -6.20
CA PRO A 7 3.81 -12.65 -5.62
C PRO A 7 3.93 -12.75 -4.10
N MET A 8 2.81 -12.87 -3.38
CA MET A 8 2.82 -13.06 -1.91
C MET A 8 3.57 -14.32 -1.47
N ALA A 9 3.41 -15.43 -2.20
CA ALA A 9 4.08 -16.68 -1.84
C ALA A 9 5.61 -16.55 -1.99
N VAL A 10 6.06 -15.87 -3.05
CA VAL A 10 7.50 -15.61 -3.27
C VAL A 10 8.04 -14.67 -2.19
N ALA A 11 7.35 -13.58 -1.88
CA ALA A 11 7.75 -12.65 -0.82
C ALA A 11 7.81 -13.33 0.57
N ASN A 12 6.82 -14.16 0.90
CA ASN A 12 6.79 -14.91 2.16
C ASN A 12 7.94 -15.92 2.26
N GLN A 13 8.30 -16.64 1.17
CA GLN A 13 9.46 -17.54 1.16
C GLN A 13 10.77 -16.79 1.45
N ILE A 14 10.96 -15.61 0.84
CA ILE A 14 12.12 -14.76 1.10
C ILE A 14 12.09 -14.27 2.56
N SER A 15 10.94 -13.82 3.04
CA SER A 15 10.78 -13.36 4.42
C SER A 15 11.09 -14.46 5.43
N GLU A 16 10.67 -15.69 5.18
CA GLU A 16 10.96 -16.85 6.05
C GLU A 16 12.45 -17.19 6.05
N MET A 17 13.09 -17.20 4.88
CA MET A 17 14.54 -17.36 4.77
C MET A 17 15.29 -16.28 5.58
N LEU A 18 14.88 -15.01 5.44
CA LEU A 18 15.49 -13.92 6.20
C LEU A 18 15.29 -14.08 7.72
N ASN A 19 14.14 -14.60 8.17
CA ASN A 19 13.92 -14.91 9.59
C ASN A 19 14.87 -16.00 10.10
N GLN A 20 15.19 -16.99 9.27
CA GLN A 20 16.14 -18.06 9.63
C GLN A 20 17.59 -17.54 9.70
N VAL A 21 17.98 -16.63 8.82
CA VAL A 21 19.37 -16.15 8.72
C VAL A 21 19.63 -14.98 9.67
N LEU A 22 18.73 -14.01 9.75
CA LEU A 22 18.90 -12.74 10.48
C LEU A 22 18.06 -12.66 11.76
N GLY A 23 17.16 -13.61 11.99
CA GLY A 23 16.22 -13.59 13.10
C GLY A 23 14.98 -12.71 12.83
N ILE A 24 14.06 -12.73 13.80
CA ILE A 24 12.75 -12.07 13.67
C ILE A 24 12.80 -10.53 13.83
N ASN A 25 13.91 -9.98 14.31
CA ASN A 25 14.08 -8.52 14.53
C ASN A 25 14.88 -7.83 13.41
N ARG A 26 14.84 -8.35 12.21
CA ARG A 26 15.57 -7.89 11.02
C ARG A 26 14.99 -6.66 10.32
N TYR A 27 14.04 -5.98 10.92
CA TYR A 27 13.37 -4.83 10.32
C TYR A 27 14.02 -3.50 10.71
N PRO A 28 14.01 -2.52 9.82
CA PRO A 28 13.53 -2.56 8.43
C PRO A 28 14.42 -3.44 7.54
N VAL A 29 13.83 -4.06 6.52
CA VAL A 29 14.58 -4.89 5.55
C VAL A 29 15.49 -4.01 4.69
N ASP A 30 16.77 -4.33 4.59
CA ASP A 30 17.64 -3.76 3.56
C ASP A 30 17.37 -4.44 2.21
N VAL A 31 16.46 -3.83 1.44
CA VAL A 31 16.00 -4.39 0.17
C VAL A 31 17.08 -4.33 -0.90
N GLN A 32 17.96 -3.31 -0.86
CA GLN A 32 19.03 -3.17 -1.85
C GLN A 32 20.04 -4.31 -1.70
N GLN A 33 20.52 -4.53 -0.47
CA GLN A 33 21.42 -5.64 -0.19
C GLN A 33 20.75 -6.98 -0.47
N LEU A 34 19.51 -7.16 -0.02
CA LEU A 34 18.74 -8.39 -0.26
C LEU A 34 18.63 -8.71 -1.76
N ALA A 35 18.21 -7.73 -2.57
CA ALA A 35 18.02 -7.96 -4.01
C ALA A 35 19.32 -8.35 -4.72
N LEU A 36 20.43 -7.71 -4.37
CA LEU A 36 21.74 -8.03 -4.93
C LEU A 36 22.19 -9.45 -4.51
N GLU A 37 22.22 -9.73 -3.21
CA GLU A 37 22.75 -10.98 -2.68
C GLU A 37 21.87 -12.18 -3.05
N TYR A 38 20.54 -12.04 -2.87
CA TYR A 38 19.61 -13.11 -3.17
C TYR A 38 19.62 -13.50 -4.64
N THR A 39 19.64 -12.51 -5.55
CA THR A 39 19.66 -12.82 -6.97
C THR A 39 21.00 -13.37 -7.44
N HIS A 40 22.10 -12.94 -6.85
CA HIS A 40 23.41 -13.49 -7.14
C HIS A 40 23.54 -14.96 -6.72
N GLN A 41 22.95 -15.33 -5.59
CA GLN A 41 22.97 -16.71 -5.08
C GLN A 41 21.98 -17.62 -5.81
N CYS A 42 20.74 -17.16 -6.02
CA CYS A 42 19.67 -17.99 -6.55
C CYS A 42 19.57 -17.98 -8.08
N PHE A 43 20.10 -16.96 -8.75
CA PHE A 43 20.03 -16.76 -10.20
C PHE A 43 21.38 -16.29 -10.78
N PRO A 44 22.49 -17.05 -10.59
CA PRO A 44 23.84 -16.61 -10.93
C PRO A 44 24.03 -16.27 -12.42
N ASP A 45 23.22 -16.87 -13.30
CA ASP A 45 23.29 -16.61 -14.75
C ASP A 45 22.59 -15.31 -15.18
N SER A 46 21.78 -14.70 -14.29
CA SER A 46 21.00 -13.49 -14.60
C SER A 46 20.72 -12.61 -13.37
N PRO A 47 21.72 -12.33 -12.50
CA PRO A 47 21.48 -11.59 -11.25
C PRO A 47 21.17 -10.11 -11.49
N ILE A 48 20.59 -9.48 -10.48
CA ILE A 48 20.62 -8.02 -10.33
C ILE A 48 22.07 -7.66 -9.93
N THR A 49 22.75 -6.91 -10.78
CA THR A 49 24.18 -6.59 -10.57
C THR A 49 24.39 -5.17 -10.07
N LYS A 50 23.38 -4.32 -10.15
CA LYS A 50 23.46 -2.91 -9.72
C LYS A 50 22.09 -2.38 -9.30
N ILE A 51 22.08 -1.58 -8.25
CA ILE A 51 20.95 -0.76 -7.83
C ILE A 51 21.48 0.65 -7.64
N GLN A 52 20.85 1.65 -8.25
CA GLN A 52 21.32 3.04 -8.16
C GLN A 52 20.16 4.02 -8.08
N GLY A 53 20.34 5.08 -7.28
CA GLY A 53 19.48 6.23 -7.25
C GLY A 53 19.83 7.19 -8.38
N GLU A 54 18.82 7.85 -8.96
CA GLU A 54 18.93 8.90 -9.95
C GLU A 54 17.83 9.92 -9.75
N ARG A 55 18.14 11.20 -9.97
CA ARG A 55 17.14 12.27 -9.87
C ARG A 55 16.55 12.57 -11.24
N ILE A 56 15.37 12.01 -11.49
CA ILE A 56 14.67 12.16 -12.77
C ILE A 56 13.23 12.56 -12.47
N ASP A 57 12.81 13.72 -13.00
CA ASP A 57 11.42 14.19 -12.83
C ASP A 57 10.43 13.27 -13.55
N GLY A 58 9.30 12.99 -12.92
CA GLY A 58 8.25 12.12 -13.47
C GLY A 58 8.64 10.63 -13.56
N PHE A 59 9.68 10.22 -12.85
CA PHE A 59 10.19 8.85 -12.83
C PHE A 59 10.19 8.32 -11.39
N GLU A 60 9.73 7.11 -11.18
CA GLU A 60 9.79 6.44 -9.88
C GLU A 60 10.85 5.35 -9.82
N GLY A 61 10.78 4.39 -10.72
CA GLY A 61 11.68 3.26 -10.75
C GLY A 61 11.69 2.53 -12.08
N MET A 62 12.71 1.72 -12.28
CA MET A 62 12.86 0.87 -13.46
C MET A 62 13.69 -0.36 -13.14
N LEU A 63 13.23 -1.50 -13.63
CA LEU A 63 14.01 -2.72 -13.75
C LEU A 63 14.36 -2.94 -15.22
N LYS A 64 15.66 -3.15 -15.52
CA LYS A 64 16.12 -3.34 -16.90
C LYS A 64 17.18 -4.42 -17.01
N ALA A 65 17.03 -5.30 -18.01
CA ALA A 65 18.04 -6.28 -18.38
C ALA A 65 19.02 -5.72 -19.42
N ASN A 66 20.22 -6.26 -19.45
CA ASN A 66 21.11 -6.12 -20.61
C ASN A 66 20.57 -6.92 -21.82
N LYS A 67 21.13 -6.69 -23.01
CA LYS A 67 20.66 -7.32 -24.28
C LYS A 67 20.63 -8.86 -24.22
N SER A 68 21.55 -9.48 -23.48
CA SER A 68 21.64 -10.94 -23.33
C SER A 68 20.81 -11.48 -22.15
N LYS A 69 20.14 -10.64 -21.39
CA LYS A 69 19.40 -10.97 -20.15
C LYS A 69 20.25 -11.68 -19.08
N THR A 70 21.57 -11.48 -19.11
CA THR A 70 22.49 -12.07 -18.13
C THR A 70 22.77 -11.15 -16.94
N LYS A 71 22.34 -9.90 -16.99
CA LYS A 71 22.50 -8.91 -15.90
C LYS A 71 21.29 -8.00 -15.86
N TRP A 72 20.86 -7.66 -14.64
CA TRP A 72 19.77 -6.74 -14.39
C TRP A 72 20.22 -5.53 -13.58
N LEU A 73 19.58 -4.42 -13.80
CA LEU A 73 19.78 -3.13 -13.11
C LEU A 73 18.46 -2.66 -12.57
N ILE A 74 18.44 -2.20 -11.31
CA ILE A 74 17.36 -1.39 -10.76
C ILE A 74 17.81 0.06 -10.69
N VAL A 75 16.99 0.98 -11.19
CA VAL A 75 17.13 2.43 -11.01
C VAL A 75 15.93 2.92 -10.24
N TYR A 76 16.11 3.76 -9.24
CA TYR A 76 15.02 4.38 -8.48
C TYR A 76 15.26 5.88 -8.34
N ASN A 77 14.18 6.66 -8.18
CA ASN A 77 14.31 8.10 -7.96
C ASN A 77 14.72 8.39 -6.52
N ASP A 78 15.91 8.94 -6.33
CA ASP A 78 16.42 9.35 -5.01
C ASP A 78 16.15 10.83 -4.68
N GLY A 79 15.62 11.59 -5.63
CA GLY A 79 15.24 13.00 -5.47
C GLY A 79 13.87 13.22 -4.87
N ASN A 80 12.99 12.24 -4.98
CA ASN A 80 11.60 12.34 -4.56
C ASN A 80 11.27 11.41 -3.39
N GLY A 81 10.70 11.98 -2.32
CA GLY A 81 10.07 11.22 -1.26
C GLY A 81 11.00 10.81 -0.11
N SER A 82 10.41 10.06 0.82
CA SER A 82 11.08 9.55 2.02
C SER A 82 11.89 8.29 1.70
N GLU A 83 12.81 7.93 2.61
CA GLU A 83 13.53 6.64 2.54
C GLU A 83 12.57 5.44 2.42
N GLY A 84 11.40 5.50 3.08
CA GLY A 84 10.38 4.47 2.99
C GLY A 84 9.81 4.32 1.58
N ARG A 85 9.66 5.43 0.82
CA ARG A 85 9.23 5.38 -0.58
C ARG A 85 10.32 4.78 -1.47
N GLN A 86 11.56 5.23 -1.33
CA GLN A 86 12.69 4.66 -2.08
C GLN A 86 12.82 3.16 -1.82
N ARG A 87 12.68 2.73 -0.56
CA ARG A 87 12.68 1.31 -0.18
C ARG A 87 11.54 0.54 -0.83
N PHE A 88 10.33 1.13 -0.87
CA PHE A 88 9.19 0.52 -1.54
C PHE A 88 9.43 0.39 -3.05
N THR A 89 9.93 1.44 -3.72
CA THR A 89 10.25 1.40 -5.14
C THR A 89 11.26 0.29 -5.47
N VAL A 90 12.35 0.20 -4.69
CA VAL A 90 13.33 -0.89 -4.90
C VAL A 90 12.70 -2.26 -4.67
N ALA A 91 11.82 -2.42 -3.67
CA ALA A 91 11.11 -3.66 -3.43
C ALA A 91 10.13 -4.01 -4.56
N HIS A 92 9.48 -3.02 -5.15
CA HIS A 92 8.59 -3.15 -6.30
C HIS A 92 9.35 -3.63 -7.55
N GLU A 93 10.47 -2.99 -7.88
CA GLU A 93 11.33 -3.41 -8.99
C GLU A 93 11.92 -4.81 -8.76
N PHE A 94 12.25 -5.13 -7.50
CA PHE A 94 12.63 -6.49 -7.14
C PHE A 94 11.47 -7.47 -7.31
N GLY A 95 10.22 -7.05 -7.08
CA GLY A 95 9.00 -7.81 -7.37
C GLY A 95 8.88 -8.14 -8.86
N HIS A 96 9.07 -7.16 -9.74
CA HIS A 96 9.13 -7.40 -11.18
C HIS A 96 10.21 -8.41 -11.55
N TYR A 97 11.39 -8.31 -10.98
CA TYR A 97 12.45 -9.30 -11.22
C TYR A 97 12.02 -10.70 -10.78
N MET A 98 11.46 -10.84 -9.59
CA MET A 98 11.13 -12.14 -9.02
C MET A 98 9.96 -12.82 -9.73
N VAL A 99 8.96 -12.05 -10.15
CA VAL A 99 7.70 -12.57 -10.69
C VAL A 99 7.66 -12.50 -12.21
N HIS A 100 8.16 -11.42 -12.81
CA HIS A 100 7.88 -11.06 -14.20
C HIS A 100 9.09 -11.08 -15.15
N ARG A 101 10.34 -11.27 -14.69
CA ARG A 101 11.54 -11.18 -15.54
C ARG A 101 11.54 -12.09 -16.78
N GLU A 102 10.73 -13.16 -16.74
CA GLU A 102 10.57 -14.07 -17.88
C GLU A 102 9.68 -13.47 -18.98
N LEU A 103 8.79 -12.51 -18.61
CA LEU A 103 7.81 -11.92 -19.54
C LEU A 103 8.44 -10.84 -20.41
N GLN A 104 9.24 -9.96 -19.84
CA GLN A 104 9.87 -8.85 -20.56
C GLN A 104 11.24 -8.51 -19.97
N SER A 105 11.97 -7.65 -20.67
CA SER A 105 13.35 -7.27 -20.31
C SER A 105 13.45 -5.87 -19.69
N GLU A 106 12.34 -5.15 -19.63
CA GLU A 106 12.28 -3.79 -19.09
C GLU A 106 10.90 -3.53 -18.48
N PHE A 107 10.90 -2.99 -17.27
CA PHE A 107 9.73 -2.50 -16.55
C PHE A 107 10.07 -1.08 -16.13
N ALA A 108 9.22 -0.11 -16.40
CA ALA A 108 9.42 1.29 -16.04
C ALA A 108 8.14 1.83 -15.41
N CYS A 109 8.27 2.43 -14.23
CA CYS A 109 7.19 3.07 -13.50
C CYS A 109 7.36 4.58 -13.62
N LEU A 110 6.40 5.25 -14.28
CA LEU A 110 6.35 6.70 -14.47
C LEU A 110 5.25 7.29 -13.60
N ASP A 111 5.47 8.50 -13.07
CA ASP A 111 4.50 9.21 -12.20
C ASP A 111 3.13 9.42 -12.85
N ASP A 112 3.06 9.59 -14.18
CA ASP A 112 1.87 9.99 -14.93
C ASP A 112 1.25 8.88 -15.80
N GLU A 113 1.67 7.63 -15.69
CA GLU A 113 0.99 6.57 -16.43
C GLU A 113 -0.44 6.36 -15.90
N ILE A 114 -1.35 7.22 -16.34
CA ILE A 114 -2.77 6.86 -16.47
C ILE A 114 -2.77 5.71 -17.46
N SER A 115 -2.71 4.50 -16.98
CA SER A 115 -2.68 3.32 -17.82
C SER A 115 -4.02 3.20 -18.56
N THR A 116 -4.08 3.84 -19.73
CA THR A 116 -5.05 3.52 -20.80
C THR A 116 -4.73 2.17 -21.43
N GLY A 117 -3.77 1.44 -20.85
CA GLY A 117 -3.22 0.20 -21.33
C GLY A 117 -3.89 -1.04 -20.74
N GLU A 118 -3.77 -2.09 -21.48
CA GLU A 118 -4.30 -3.43 -21.33
C GLU A 118 -4.38 -3.95 -19.89
N ARG A 119 -5.42 -4.68 -19.57
CA ARG A 119 -5.67 -5.34 -18.27
C ARG A 119 -4.44 -6.08 -17.73
N SER A 120 -3.64 -6.68 -18.61
CA SER A 120 -2.40 -7.38 -18.28
C SER A 120 -1.30 -6.50 -17.67
N LYS A 121 -1.19 -5.23 -18.05
CA LYS A 121 -0.17 -4.32 -17.50
C LYS A 121 -0.54 -3.93 -16.06
N ARG A 122 -1.82 -3.64 -15.80
CA ARG A 122 -2.30 -3.35 -14.43
C ARG A 122 -2.10 -4.53 -13.48
N ASP A 123 -2.35 -5.75 -13.96
CA ASP A 123 -2.17 -6.96 -13.16
C ASP A 123 -0.69 -7.15 -12.76
N ILE A 124 0.25 -6.90 -13.68
CA ILE A 124 1.70 -6.99 -13.43
C ILE A 124 2.17 -5.98 -12.38
N GLU A 125 1.71 -4.73 -12.45
CA GLU A 125 2.03 -3.70 -11.47
C GLU A 125 1.44 -4.04 -10.09
N ALA A 126 0.16 -4.44 -10.03
CA ALA A 126 -0.47 -4.85 -8.78
C ALA A 126 0.23 -6.07 -8.13
N GLU A 127 0.74 -7.00 -8.92
CA GLU A 127 1.54 -8.13 -8.44
C GLU A 127 2.89 -7.70 -7.87
N ALA A 128 3.56 -6.71 -8.48
CA ALA A 128 4.80 -6.15 -7.97
C ALA A 128 4.57 -5.38 -6.65
N ASP A 129 3.49 -4.61 -6.55
CA ASP A 129 3.06 -3.94 -5.31
C ASP A 129 2.74 -4.94 -4.19
N GLN A 130 2.03 -6.01 -4.53
CA GLN A 130 1.70 -7.08 -3.59
C GLN A 130 2.96 -7.79 -3.07
N PHE A 131 3.94 -8.03 -3.94
CA PHE A 131 5.25 -8.55 -3.55
C PHE A 131 5.96 -7.58 -2.62
N ALA A 132 6.11 -6.32 -3.01
CA ALA A 132 6.83 -5.29 -2.24
C ALA A 132 6.23 -5.10 -0.85
N SER A 133 4.93 -4.89 -0.77
CA SER A 133 4.24 -4.69 0.50
C SER A 133 4.32 -5.92 1.41
N THR A 134 4.30 -7.15 0.84
CA THR A 134 4.42 -8.39 1.61
C THR A 134 5.84 -8.62 2.11
N LEU A 135 6.85 -8.29 1.29
CA LEU A 135 8.27 -8.40 1.68
C LEU A 135 8.62 -7.43 2.81
N LEU A 136 8.20 -6.16 2.67
CA LEU A 136 8.50 -5.11 3.63
C LEU A 136 7.73 -5.27 4.95
N MET A 137 6.45 -5.65 4.88
CA MET A 137 5.54 -5.78 6.01
C MET A 137 4.85 -7.15 6.01
N PRO A 138 5.54 -8.24 6.37
CA PRO A 138 4.95 -9.58 6.39
C PRO A 138 3.76 -9.65 7.35
N TYR A 139 2.68 -10.29 6.91
CA TYR A 139 1.42 -10.35 7.66
C TYR A 139 1.55 -10.99 9.05
N ASP A 140 2.37 -12.01 9.18
CA ASP A 140 2.60 -12.71 10.44
C ASP A 140 3.31 -11.83 11.48
N ASP A 141 4.34 -11.09 11.06
CA ASP A 141 5.03 -10.14 11.95
C ASP A 141 4.15 -8.93 12.26
N PHE A 142 3.47 -8.38 11.26
CA PHE A 142 2.58 -7.23 11.46
C PHE A 142 1.45 -7.57 12.44
N ARG A 143 0.82 -8.74 12.31
CA ARG A 143 -0.19 -9.21 13.27
C ARG A 143 0.37 -9.33 14.68
N ARG A 144 1.62 -9.80 14.86
CA ARG A 144 2.26 -9.85 16.19
C ARG A 144 2.41 -8.46 16.81
N GLN A 145 2.71 -7.43 16.01
CA GLN A 145 2.87 -6.07 16.53
C GLN A 145 1.55 -5.47 17.02
N VAL A 146 0.43 -5.79 16.36
CA VAL A 146 -0.88 -5.18 16.66
C VAL A 146 -1.80 -6.06 17.51
N ASN A 147 -1.46 -7.33 17.70
CA ASN A 147 -2.33 -8.29 18.40
C ASN A 147 -2.60 -7.91 19.85
N GLY A 148 -3.87 -7.95 20.25
CA GLY A 148 -4.31 -7.68 21.62
C GLY A 148 -4.24 -6.22 22.04
N GLN A 149 -3.93 -5.29 21.13
CA GLN A 149 -3.90 -3.86 21.41
C GLN A 149 -5.06 -3.14 20.71
N PRO A 150 -5.69 -2.14 21.36
CA PRO A 150 -6.65 -1.28 20.67
C PRO A 150 -5.93 -0.50 19.58
N ILE A 151 -6.55 -0.44 18.40
CA ILE A 151 -5.94 0.28 17.28
C ILE A 151 -5.87 1.77 17.58
N SER A 152 -4.74 2.37 17.21
CA SER A 152 -4.51 3.80 17.25
C SER A 152 -3.51 4.18 16.16
N PHE A 153 -3.48 5.46 15.77
CA PHE A 153 -2.43 5.93 14.86
C PHE A 153 -1.03 5.89 15.46
N ASP A 154 -0.89 5.86 16.78
CA ASP A 154 0.42 5.67 17.43
C ASP A 154 0.91 4.23 17.28
N LEU A 155 0.01 3.23 17.40
CA LEU A 155 0.34 1.83 17.14
C LEU A 155 0.68 1.61 15.65
N ILE A 156 -0.07 2.23 14.73
CA ILE A 156 0.24 2.20 13.29
C ILE A 156 1.59 2.89 13.02
N GLY A 157 1.87 4.01 13.70
CA GLY A 157 3.14 4.74 13.63
C GLY A 157 4.32 3.87 14.08
N HIS A 158 4.17 3.15 15.21
CA HIS A 158 5.17 2.16 15.64
C HIS A 158 5.44 1.10 14.55
N CYS A 159 4.41 0.61 13.89
CA CYS A 159 4.59 -0.32 12.76
C CYS A 159 5.29 0.35 11.58
N ALA A 160 4.93 1.60 11.25
CA ALA A 160 5.58 2.35 10.18
C ALA A 160 7.09 2.51 10.43
N ASP A 161 7.47 2.87 11.65
CA ASP A 161 8.88 3.02 12.07
C ASP A 161 9.61 1.67 12.02
N ARG A 162 8.99 0.60 12.57
CA ARG A 162 9.57 -0.74 12.57
C ARG A 162 9.93 -1.22 11.17
N TYR A 163 9.04 -1.04 10.21
CA TYR A 163 9.25 -1.52 8.83
C TYR A 163 9.93 -0.49 7.92
N GLY A 164 10.13 0.73 8.41
CA GLY A 164 10.70 1.83 7.64
C GLY A 164 9.84 2.19 6.43
N VAL A 165 8.51 2.25 6.63
CA VAL A 165 7.52 2.59 5.61
C VAL A 165 6.74 3.84 6.01
N SER A 166 5.91 4.39 5.11
CA SER A 166 5.04 5.52 5.46
C SER A 166 3.92 5.09 6.41
N LEU A 167 3.42 6.06 7.21
CA LEU A 167 2.23 5.85 8.05
C LEU A 167 1.05 5.33 7.24
N THR A 168 0.85 5.87 6.03
CA THR A 168 -0.20 5.44 5.11
C THR A 168 -0.04 3.98 4.71
N ALA A 169 1.17 3.54 4.35
CA ALA A 169 1.43 2.14 4.00
C ALA A 169 1.16 1.19 5.18
N ALA A 170 1.58 1.57 6.39
CA ALA A 170 1.29 0.78 7.60
C ALA A 170 -0.22 0.75 7.92
N ALA A 171 -0.93 1.87 7.73
CA ALA A 171 -2.39 1.94 7.91
C ALA A 171 -3.14 1.06 6.91
N LEU A 172 -2.74 1.08 5.64
CA LEU A 172 -3.28 0.19 4.61
C LEU A 172 -3.05 -1.28 4.96
N ARG A 173 -1.83 -1.64 5.39
CA ARG A 173 -1.53 -3.01 5.86
C ARG A 173 -2.39 -3.42 7.05
N TRP A 174 -2.64 -2.50 7.98
CA TRP A 174 -3.53 -2.78 9.09
C TRP A 174 -4.98 -3.00 8.64
N VAL A 175 -5.51 -2.19 7.71
CA VAL A 175 -6.85 -2.36 7.14
C VAL A 175 -7.01 -3.76 6.53
N ASP A 176 -6.03 -4.26 5.80
CA ASP A 176 -6.07 -5.60 5.20
C ASP A 176 -6.22 -6.74 6.22
N ILE A 177 -5.80 -6.53 7.48
CA ILE A 177 -5.84 -7.55 8.53
C ILE A 177 -6.81 -7.25 9.66
N ALA A 178 -7.52 -6.12 9.58
CA ALA A 178 -8.45 -5.69 10.61
C ALA A 178 -9.50 -6.78 10.89
N PRO A 179 -9.79 -7.06 12.18
CA PRO A 179 -10.74 -8.12 12.56
C PRO A 179 -12.20 -7.69 12.40
N GLU A 180 -12.42 -6.43 12.09
CA GLU A 180 -13.72 -5.79 11.91
C GLU A 180 -13.76 -5.02 10.60
N ARG A 181 -14.94 -4.49 10.22
CA ARG A 181 -15.05 -3.66 9.02
C ARG A 181 -14.24 -2.38 9.20
N ALA A 182 -13.26 -2.14 8.33
CA ALA A 182 -12.36 -1.01 8.41
C ALA A 182 -12.26 -0.28 7.07
N ILE A 183 -12.23 1.05 7.11
CA ILE A 183 -12.06 1.91 5.94
C ILE A 183 -11.00 2.96 6.27
N LEU A 184 -9.96 3.05 5.46
CA LEU A 184 -9.00 4.13 5.51
C LEU A 184 -9.33 5.16 4.43
N ILE A 185 -9.38 6.43 4.81
CA ILE A 185 -9.70 7.55 3.94
C ILE A 185 -8.55 8.55 4.01
N ALA A 186 -8.08 9.02 2.87
CA ALA A 186 -7.26 10.23 2.80
C ALA A 186 -8.12 11.39 2.31
N SER A 187 -7.97 12.55 2.95
CA SER A 187 -8.76 13.74 2.63
C SER A 187 -7.93 15.01 2.70
N ARG A 188 -8.31 15.99 1.86
CA ARG A 188 -7.77 17.33 1.82
C ARG A 188 -8.87 18.30 1.41
N ASP A 189 -8.85 19.53 1.96
CA ASP A 189 -9.81 20.58 1.63
C ASP A 189 -11.27 20.09 1.72
N ASP A 190 -11.58 19.35 2.82
CA ASP A 190 -12.89 18.76 3.11
C ASP A 190 -13.42 17.75 2.07
N HIS A 191 -12.54 17.23 1.19
CA HIS A 191 -12.88 16.22 0.19
C HIS A 191 -12.01 14.97 0.34
N MET A 192 -12.61 13.82 0.01
CA MET A 192 -11.87 12.57 -0.06
C MET A 192 -10.96 12.57 -1.31
N LEU A 193 -9.68 12.30 -1.10
CA LEU A 193 -8.73 12.03 -2.19
C LEU A 193 -8.89 10.58 -2.65
N TRP A 194 -9.01 9.68 -1.69
CA TRP A 194 -9.21 8.24 -1.89
C TRP A 194 -9.71 7.58 -0.61
N ALA A 195 -10.24 6.37 -0.77
CA ALA A 195 -10.64 5.50 0.33
C ALA A 195 -10.31 4.04 0.01
N LYS A 196 -9.98 3.26 1.04
CA LYS A 196 -9.74 1.83 0.96
C LYS A 196 -10.48 1.10 2.06
N SER A 197 -11.36 0.19 1.68
CA SER A 197 -12.10 -0.69 2.57
C SER A 197 -11.41 -2.04 2.68
N ASN A 198 -11.49 -2.70 3.84
CA ASN A 198 -11.16 -4.12 3.91
C ASN A 198 -12.27 -4.98 3.28
N GLU A 199 -11.99 -6.26 3.10
CA GLU A 199 -12.91 -7.19 2.45
C GLU A 199 -14.29 -7.24 3.13
N ASP A 200 -14.34 -7.23 4.46
CA ASP A 200 -15.60 -7.29 5.21
C ASP A 200 -16.43 -6.01 5.05
N ALA A 201 -15.78 -4.84 5.05
CA ALA A 201 -16.44 -3.56 4.78
C ALA A 201 -16.95 -3.51 3.34
N PHE A 202 -16.14 -3.90 2.36
CA PHE A 202 -16.51 -3.92 0.95
C PHE A 202 -17.70 -4.86 0.68
N LYS A 203 -17.66 -6.09 1.18
CA LYS A 203 -18.74 -7.08 1.04
C LYS A 203 -20.05 -6.65 1.70
N SER A 204 -20.00 -5.78 2.72
CA SER A 204 -21.19 -5.17 3.33
C SER A 204 -21.64 -3.86 2.66
N LYS A 205 -21.04 -3.46 1.54
CA LYS A 205 -21.28 -2.20 0.83
C LYS A 205 -20.87 -0.95 1.63
N ALA A 206 -19.98 -1.11 2.60
CA ALA A 206 -19.38 -0.01 3.34
C ALA A 206 -18.07 0.41 2.64
N TYR A 207 -18.19 1.18 1.57
CA TYR A 207 -17.07 1.72 0.79
C TYR A 207 -17.41 3.05 0.13
N PHE A 208 -16.41 3.77 -0.38
CA PHE A 208 -16.56 5.05 -1.06
C PHE A 208 -16.04 4.95 -2.50
N ALA A 209 -16.91 5.26 -3.47
CA ALA A 209 -16.56 5.27 -4.89
C ALA A 209 -15.87 6.58 -5.30
N THR A 210 -14.73 6.89 -4.69
CA THR A 210 -13.98 8.15 -4.87
C THR A 210 -13.45 8.33 -6.28
N ARG A 211 -13.30 7.26 -7.04
CA ARG A 211 -12.93 7.32 -8.46
C ARG A 211 -14.02 7.94 -9.34
N LYS A 212 -15.27 7.57 -9.07
CA LYS A 212 -16.42 7.97 -9.90
C LYS A 212 -16.98 9.32 -9.45
N ASN A 213 -16.77 9.69 -8.20
CA ASN A 213 -17.40 10.84 -7.57
C ASN A 213 -16.42 11.65 -6.73
N VAL A 214 -16.56 12.96 -6.75
CA VAL A 214 -15.98 13.84 -5.73
C VAL A 214 -16.85 13.72 -4.49
N ILE A 215 -16.29 13.31 -3.36
CA ILE A 215 -17.03 13.06 -2.10
C ILE A 215 -16.55 14.06 -1.05
N GLU A 216 -17.48 14.90 -0.57
CA GLU A 216 -17.21 15.79 0.56
C GLU A 216 -17.23 15.02 1.87
N LEU A 217 -16.43 15.49 2.84
CA LEU A 217 -16.45 14.96 4.19
C LEU A 217 -17.75 15.37 4.91
N PRO A 218 -18.32 14.50 5.76
CA PRO A 218 -19.45 14.89 6.60
C PRO A 218 -19.06 16.06 7.52
N ARG A 219 -19.92 17.07 7.66
CA ARG A 219 -19.65 18.25 8.49
C ARG A 219 -19.34 17.94 9.96
N THR A 220 -19.81 16.83 10.46
CA THR A 220 -19.57 16.34 11.82
C THR A 220 -18.37 15.42 11.94
N ALA A 221 -17.69 15.14 10.85
CA ALA A 221 -16.47 14.33 10.85
C ALA A 221 -15.33 15.06 11.56
N LEU A 222 -14.52 14.34 12.32
CA LEU A 222 -13.31 14.91 12.94
C LEU A 222 -12.36 15.47 11.90
N ALA A 223 -12.24 14.82 10.76
CA ALA A 223 -11.38 15.26 9.66
C ALA A 223 -11.79 16.63 9.12
N HIS A 224 -13.07 17.00 9.18
CA HIS A 224 -13.57 18.32 8.77
C HIS A 224 -13.16 19.42 9.75
N SER A 225 -13.20 19.15 11.06
CA SER A 225 -12.95 20.13 12.12
C SER A 225 -11.52 20.15 12.64
N ALA A 226 -10.76 19.05 12.45
CA ALA A 226 -9.41 18.95 12.98
C ALA A 226 -8.45 19.92 12.28
N ASN A 227 -8.07 21.00 12.97
CA ASN A 227 -6.96 21.84 12.54
C ASN A 227 -5.68 21.02 12.46
N ALA A 228 -4.75 21.40 11.59
CA ALA A 228 -3.49 20.70 11.31
C ALA A 228 -2.63 20.39 12.55
N GLU A 229 -2.91 21.02 13.69
CA GLU A 229 -2.16 20.88 14.94
C GLU A 229 -2.67 19.78 15.88
N VAL A 230 -3.84 19.17 15.62
CA VAL A 230 -4.34 18.07 16.48
C VAL A 230 -3.64 16.78 16.09
N ALA A 231 -2.70 16.36 16.91
CA ALA A 231 -1.83 15.21 16.64
C ALA A 231 -2.62 13.91 16.37
N VAL A 232 -3.64 13.61 17.16
CA VAL A 232 -4.56 12.47 16.99
C VAL A 232 -5.91 12.85 17.57
N SER A 233 -7.02 12.54 16.86
CA SER A 233 -8.38 12.70 17.35
C SER A 233 -9.16 11.41 17.15
N GLN A 234 -10.03 11.08 18.10
CA GLN A 234 -10.89 9.90 18.08
C GLN A 234 -12.26 10.25 18.60
N GLN A 235 -13.32 9.71 17.97
CA GLN A 235 -14.71 9.82 18.44
C GLN A 235 -15.53 8.60 18.05
N ASP A 236 -16.62 8.40 18.82
CA ASP A 236 -17.71 7.51 18.41
C ASP A 236 -18.79 8.30 17.68
N ILE A 237 -19.09 7.88 16.46
CA ILE A 237 -20.06 8.53 15.58
C ILE A 237 -21.10 7.53 15.08
N ARG A 238 -22.26 7.99 14.64
CA ARG A 238 -23.21 7.13 13.93
C ARG A 238 -22.62 6.75 12.56
N ALA A 239 -22.62 5.46 12.23
CA ALA A 239 -22.05 4.99 10.97
C ALA A 239 -22.70 5.63 9.74
N ASN A 240 -24.00 5.91 9.79
CA ASN A 240 -24.72 6.55 8.69
C ASN A 240 -24.33 8.03 8.46
N THR A 241 -23.52 8.63 9.32
CA THR A 241 -22.90 9.93 9.05
C THR A 241 -21.91 9.85 7.87
N TRP A 242 -21.16 8.75 7.79
CA TRP A 242 -20.23 8.48 6.71
C TRP A 242 -20.84 7.64 5.59
N LEU A 243 -21.62 6.65 5.95
CA LEU A 243 -22.16 5.60 5.08
C LEU A 243 -23.67 5.62 5.13
N ILE A 244 -24.29 6.36 4.23
CA ILE A 244 -25.73 6.66 4.23
C ILE A 244 -26.63 5.41 4.31
N ASN A 245 -26.14 4.25 3.85
CA ASN A 245 -26.88 2.99 3.85
C ASN A 245 -26.73 2.19 5.15
N GLU A 246 -25.91 2.65 6.09
CA GLU A 246 -25.79 2.01 7.40
C GLU A 246 -27.00 2.34 8.28
N PRO A 247 -27.51 1.38 9.07
CA PRO A 247 -28.60 1.64 9.98
C PRO A 247 -28.24 2.71 11.02
N GLY A 248 -29.18 3.61 11.36
CA GLY A 248 -28.92 4.72 12.26
C GLY A 248 -28.51 4.35 13.69
N TYR A 249 -28.71 3.09 14.10
CA TYR A 249 -28.28 2.57 15.40
C TYR A 249 -26.82 2.06 15.40
N VAL A 250 -26.23 1.84 14.21
CA VAL A 250 -24.85 1.37 14.11
C VAL A 250 -23.89 2.50 14.47
N ARG A 251 -22.96 2.19 15.37
CA ARG A 251 -21.90 3.12 15.77
C ARG A 251 -20.60 2.75 15.05
N ALA A 252 -19.87 3.77 14.65
CA ALA A 252 -18.53 3.66 14.10
C ALA A 252 -17.56 4.41 15.01
N GLN A 253 -16.33 3.92 15.10
CA GLN A 253 -15.23 4.66 15.69
C GLN A 253 -14.48 5.38 14.56
N GLU A 254 -14.26 6.67 14.72
CA GLU A 254 -13.50 7.51 13.81
C GLU A 254 -12.20 7.94 14.47
N LEU A 255 -11.07 7.62 13.83
CA LEU A 255 -9.75 8.08 14.22
C LEU A 255 -9.18 8.95 13.11
N VAL A 256 -8.60 10.10 13.46
CA VAL A 256 -8.02 11.02 12.49
C VAL A 256 -6.60 11.39 12.88
N LYS A 257 -5.71 11.43 11.89
CA LYS A 257 -4.34 11.94 12.03
C LYS A 257 -3.93 12.72 10.79
N SER A 258 -3.27 13.86 11.00
CA SER A 258 -2.58 14.57 9.92
C SER A 258 -1.41 13.74 9.41
N ALA A 259 -1.28 13.62 8.10
CA ALA A 259 -0.15 12.91 7.47
C ALA A 259 1.14 13.77 7.42
N GLY A 260 1.24 14.79 8.26
CA GLY A 260 2.41 15.63 8.43
C GLY A 260 2.77 16.42 7.16
N GLN A 261 3.91 16.11 6.57
CA GLN A 261 4.44 16.81 5.38
C GLN A 261 3.64 16.66 4.09
N TYR A 262 2.61 15.79 4.07
CA TYR A 262 1.89 15.46 2.82
C TYR A 262 0.59 16.24 2.63
N ASP A 263 0.29 17.24 3.44
CA ASP A 263 -0.89 18.11 3.32
C ASP A 263 -2.22 17.37 3.10
N TYR A 264 -2.39 16.22 3.77
CA TYR A 264 -3.65 15.50 3.83
C TYR A 264 -3.87 14.89 5.21
N LYS A 265 -5.12 14.53 5.49
CA LYS A 265 -5.51 13.83 6.72
C LYS A 265 -5.83 12.37 6.40
N LEU A 266 -5.44 11.48 7.30
CA LEU A 266 -5.87 10.09 7.31
C LEU A 266 -7.01 9.92 8.31
N THR A 267 -8.12 9.35 7.85
CA THR A 267 -9.25 8.95 8.71
C THR A 267 -9.39 7.44 8.65
N LEU A 268 -9.39 6.80 9.80
CA LEU A 268 -9.68 5.37 9.94
C LEU A 268 -11.07 5.22 10.55
N LEU A 269 -11.99 4.61 9.80
CA LEU A 269 -13.33 4.25 10.26
C LEU A 269 -13.39 2.78 10.62
N LEU A 270 -13.83 2.47 11.84
CA LEU A 270 -14.04 1.11 12.33
C LEU A 270 -15.53 0.90 12.54
N LEU A 271 -16.05 -0.17 11.97
CA LEU A 271 -17.46 -0.51 12.06
C LEU A 271 -17.62 -1.93 12.62
N PRO A 272 -18.68 -2.18 13.38
CA PRO A 272 -18.98 -3.54 13.85
C PRO A 272 -19.24 -4.46 12.65
N LYS A 273 -19.12 -5.76 12.87
CA LYS A 273 -19.46 -6.77 11.87
C LYS A 273 -20.88 -6.58 11.34
N ALA A 274 -21.09 -6.80 10.07
CA ALA A 274 -22.39 -6.75 9.42
C ALA A 274 -22.65 -8.05 8.63
N GLU A 275 -23.90 -8.23 8.22
CA GLU A 275 -24.26 -9.31 7.33
C GLU A 275 -23.56 -9.16 5.98
N TRP A 276 -23.02 -10.26 5.49
CA TRP A 276 -22.32 -10.31 4.21
C TRP A 276 -23.28 -10.18 3.04
N ARG A 277 -22.96 -9.30 2.09
CA ARG A 277 -23.68 -9.15 0.82
C ARG A 277 -22.69 -9.41 -0.33
N ARG A 278 -23.13 -10.10 -1.37
CA ARG A 278 -22.28 -10.38 -2.52
C ARG A 278 -21.99 -9.08 -3.30
N PRO A 279 -20.73 -8.65 -3.45
CA PRO A 279 -20.37 -7.51 -4.29
C PRO A 279 -20.80 -7.74 -5.73
N THR A 280 -21.13 -6.67 -6.43
CA THR A 280 -21.36 -6.70 -7.89
C THR A 280 -20.07 -6.29 -8.60
N HIS A 281 -19.98 -6.59 -9.90
CA HIS A 281 -18.85 -6.16 -10.73
C HIS A 281 -18.64 -4.63 -10.69
N GLU A 282 -19.73 -3.85 -10.63
CA GLU A 282 -19.68 -2.40 -10.51
C GLU A 282 -19.07 -1.93 -9.17
N ASP A 283 -19.25 -2.68 -8.10
CA ASP A 283 -18.64 -2.40 -6.79
C ASP A 283 -17.13 -2.63 -6.84
N GLU A 284 -16.69 -3.73 -7.46
CA GLU A 284 -15.28 -4.09 -7.64
C GLU A 284 -14.56 -3.02 -8.48
N GLU A 285 -15.13 -2.62 -9.62
CA GLU A 285 -14.56 -1.52 -10.44
C GLU A 285 -14.51 -0.17 -9.74
N ALA A 286 -15.41 0.08 -8.77
CA ALA A 286 -15.43 1.34 -8.03
C ALA A 286 -14.31 1.46 -7.00
N GLU A 287 -13.80 0.34 -6.50
CA GLU A 287 -12.77 0.31 -5.45
C GLU A 287 -11.34 0.08 -5.97
N GLU A 288 -11.15 -0.81 -6.95
CA GLU A 288 -9.82 -1.24 -7.43
C GLU A 288 -8.89 -0.08 -7.84
N ASP A 289 -9.43 1.00 -8.39
CA ASP A 289 -8.62 2.08 -8.96
C ASP A 289 -8.22 3.19 -7.96
N THR A 290 -8.78 3.16 -6.78
CA THR A 290 -8.47 4.16 -5.75
C THR A 290 -7.18 3.80 -5.01
N PHE A 291 -6.90 2.52 -4.87
CA PHE A 291 -5.71 2.00 -4.19
C PHE A 291 -4.46 2.06 -5.08
N ASP A 292 -4.58 1.74 -6.36
CA ASP A 292 -3.48 1.73 -7.32
C ASP A 292 -2.81 3.09 -7.48
N ARG A 293 -3.59 4.20 -7.37
CA ARG A 293 -3.05 5.56 -7.42
C ARG A 293 -2.19 5.94 -6.23
N LEU A 294 -2.43 5.33 -5.07
CA LEU A 294 -1.70 5.63 -3.84
C LEU A 294 -0.40 4.89 -3.72
N THR A 295 -0.40 3.64 -4.10
CA THR A 295 0.81 2.83 -4.11
C THR A 295 1.81 3.39 -5.12
N ARG A 296 1.33 3.97 -6.24
CA ARG A 296 2.19 4.58 -7.25
C ARG A 296 2.72 5.95 -6.89
N ASN A 297 1.94 6.84 -6.31
CA ASN A 297 2.34 8.25 -6.26
C ASN A 297 2.58 8.81 -4.86
N GLY A 298 2.13 8.16 -3.77
CA GLY A 298 2.31 8.69 -2.39
C GLY A 298 2.07 10.21 -2.26
N GLN A 299 1.70 10.85 -3.36
CA GLN A 299 1.35 12.26 -3.43
C GLN A 299 -0.12 12.42 -3.80
N PRO A 300 -0.84 13.35 -3.16
CA PRO A 300 -2.15 13.76 -3.60
C PRO A 300 -2.01 14.40 -4.98
N LEU A 301 -2.95 14.08 -5.87
CA LEU A 301 -3.09 14.71 -7.18
C LEU A 301 -3.02 16.23 -7.04
N ASN A 302 -1.91 16.84 -7.48
CA ASN A 302 -1.91 18.25 -7.81
C ASN A 302 -2.78 18.42 -9.07
N ARG A 303 -3.89 19.10 -8.91
CA ARG A 303 -4.55 19.82 -9.99
C ARG A 303 -4.12 21.25 -9.94
#